data_9af1bce882666f572e9905b3df8093f9
#
_entry.id   9af1bce882666f572e9905b3df8093f9
#
_cell.length_a   1.000
_cell.length_b   1.000
_cell.length_c   1.000
_cell.angle_alpha   90.00
_cell.angle_beta   90.00
_cell.angle_gamma   90.00
#
_symmetry.space_group_name_H-M   'P 1'
#
loop_
_entity.id
_entity.type
_entity.pdbx_description
1 polymer ?
#
loop_
_entity_poly.entity_id
_entity_poly.type
_entity_poly.pdbx_seq_one_letter_code
_entity_poly.pdbx_strand_id
1 'polypeptide(L)'
;FVRWFDSEALTNFDVCSDDHCLRYQGINRASTEVVRQAIAETRGEVVAYNGKTCDARFSKCCGGVAERFENVWEPVVHPYLTKVYDAAVEDPSWDLTVEEQARKWITTSPEAFCNTTDAKVLSEVLNTYDQETQNFYRWTEEFTQEGLSDLIRERLGIDFGTVTDLIPVERGVSGRLIKLKVVG
;
A
#
# COMPACT_ATOMS: atom_id res chain seq x y z
N PHE A 1 -8.68 0.33 14.82
CA PHE A 1 -9.97 0.89 15.27
C PHE A 1 -9.83 2.04 16.25
N VAL A 2 -8.91 1.98 17.22
CA VAL A 2 -8.75 3.05 18.23
C VAL A 2 -8.60 4.45 17.63
N ARG A 3 -7.96 4.58 16.47
CA ARG A 3 -7.78 5.86 15.79
C ARG A 3 -9.07 6.38 15.11
N TRP A 4 -9.90 5.46 14.64
CA TRP A 4 -11.10 5.79 13.87
C TRP A 4 -12.36 5.93 14.76
N PHE A 5 -12.18 5.64 16.04
CA PHE A 5 -13.25 5.74 17.00
C PHE A 5 -13.79 7.19 17.05
N ASP A 6 -15.10 7.33 17.07
CA ASP A 6 -15.80 8.63 17.16
C ASP A 6 -15.45 9.57 15.96
N SER A 7 -15.30 9.00 14.77
CA SER A 7 -15.09 9.78 13.54
C SER A 7 -16.34 10.58 13.18
N GLU A 8 -16.20 11.86 12.84
CA GLU A 8 -17.31 12.74 12.42
C GLU A 8 -18.13 12.21 11.23
N ALA A 9 -17.53 11.35 10.40
CA ALA A 9 -18.20 10.70 9.29
C ALA A 9 -19.20 9.60 9.72
N LEU A 10 -19.15 9.17 10.99
CA LEU A 10 -19.93 8.06 11.53
C LEU A 10 -20.81 8.53 12.68
N THR A 11 -21.97 9.11 12.38
CA THR A 11 -22.86 9.74 13.37
C THR A 11 -23.60 8.75 14.27
N ASN A 12 -23.76 7.49 13.86
CA ASN A 12 -24.57 6.50 14.57
C ASN A 12 -23.78 5.29 15.08
N PHE A 13 -22.50 5.16 14.73
CA PHE A 13 -21.61 4.07 15.16
C PHE A 13 -20.16 4.52 15.11
N ASP A 14 -19.32 3.91 15.92
CA ASP A 14 -17.92 4.31 16.08
C ASP A 14 -17.05 3.91 14.88
N VAL A 15 -17.37 2.81 14.22
CA VAL A 15 -16.68 2.30 13.02
C VAL A 15 -17.66 1.66 12.07
N CYS A 16 -17.40 1.73 10.77
CA CYS A 16 -18.17 1.01 9.76
C CYS A 16 -17.64 -0.42 9.57
N SER A 17 -18.44 -1.26 8.91
CA SER A 17 -18.06 -2.62 8.54
C SER A 17 -17.44 -2.74 7.15
N ASP A 18 -17.27 -1.61 6.46
CA ASP A 18 -16.79 -1.53 5.09
C ASP A 18 -15.30 -1.11 5.03
N ASP A 19 -14.73 -1.13 3.82
CA ASP A 19 -13.31 -0.84 3.55
C ASP A 19 -12.85 0.54 4.03
N HIS A 20 -13.76 1.48 4.26
CA HIS A 20 -13.44 2.79 4.82
C HIS A 20 -12.76 2.69 6.20
N CYS A 21 -13.24 1.82 7.09
CA CYS A 21 -12.59 1.60 8.40
C CYS A 21 -11.72 0.34 8.35
N LEU A 22 -12.35 -0.81 8.25
CA LEU A 22 -11.75 -2.11 8.04
C LEU A 22 -12.87 -3.09 7.70
N ARG A 23 -12.82 -3.71 6.54
CA ARG A 23 -13.87 -4.62 6.08
C ARG A 23 -14.07 -5.77 7.05
N TYR A 24 -15.22 -5.77 7.73
CA TYR A 24 -15.60 -6.83 8.64
C TYR A 24 -16.20 -8.02 7.86
N GLN A 25 -15.54 -9.17 7.94
CA GLN A 25 -15.95 -10.39 7.19
C GLN A 25 -16.73 -11.40 8.04
N GLY A 26 -17.11 -11.03 9.23
CA GLY A 26 -17.85 -11.88 10.15
C GLY A 26 -16.97 -12.80 11.02
N ILE A 27 -17.54 -13.27 12.10
CA ILE A 27 -16.86 -14.08 13.12
C ILE A 27 -16.53 -15.51 12.62
N ASN A 28 -17.24 -15.99 11.60
CA ASN A 28 -17.08 -17.35 11.11
C ASN A 28 -15.68 -17.66 10.55
N ARG A 29 -14.93 -16.64 10.17
CA ARG A 29 -13.54 -16.77 9.68
C ARG A 29 -12.50 -16.72 10.80
N ALA A 30 -12.87 -16.23 11.98
CA ALA A 30 -12.01 -16.15 13.16
C ALA A 30 -12.22 -17.33 14.12
N SER A 31 -12.58 -18.51 13.61
CA SER A 31 -13.12 -19.59 14.42
C SER A 31 -12.09 -20.61 14.91
N THR A 32 -10.82 -20.51 14.51
CA THR A 32 -9.79 -21.43 14.99
C THR A 32 -9.35 -21.09 16.40
N GLU A 33 -8.92 -22.10 17.17
CA GLU A 33 -8.42 -21.90 18.53
C GLU A 33 -7.20 -20.97 18.54
N VAL A 34 -6.31 -21.09 17.57
CA VAL A 34 -5.13 -20.22 17.41
C VAL A 34 -5.52 -18.73 17.30
N VAL A 35 -6.54 -18.42 16.51
CA VAL A 35 -7.02 -17.03 16.36
C VAL A 35 -7.64 -16.53 17.66
N ARG A 36 -8.44 -17.37 18.36
CA ARG A 36 -9.00 -16.99 19.67
C ARG A 36 -7.93 -16.73 20.69
N GLN A 37 -6.92 -17.58 20.75
CA GLN A 37 -5.76 -17.41 21.62
C GLN A 37 -5.00 -16.13 21.31
N ALA A 38 -4.68 -15.86 20.03
CA ALA A 38 -4.00 -14.62 19.62
C ALA A 38 -4.78 -13.37 20.05
N ILE A 39 -6.11 -13.35 19.84
CA ILE A 39 -6.98 -12.24 20.27
C ILE A 39 -6.98 -12.07 21.79
N ALA A 40 -6.99 -13.18 22.54
CA ALA A 40 -7.00 -13.14 24.00
C ALA A 40 -5.66 -12.62 24.56
N GLU A 41 -4.55 -13.08 23.99
CA GLU A 41 -3.20 -12.71 24.40
C GLU A 41 -2.85 -11.25 24.08
N THR A 42 -3.37 -10.71 22.98
CA THR A 42 -3.11 -9.34 22.54
C THR A 42 -4.22 -8.33 22.93
N ARG A 43 -5.14 -8.76 23.80
CA ARG A 43 -6.27 -7.90 24.18
C ARG A 43 -5.82 -6.64 24.89
N GLY A 44 -6.17 -5.48 24.29
CA GLY A 44 -5.81 -4.16 24.82
C GLY A 44 -4.39 -3.71 24.45
N GLU A 45 -3.63 -4.53 23.71
CA GLU A 45 -2.34 -4.13 23.19
C GLU A 45 -2.49 -3.27 21.93
N VAL A 46 -1.73 -2.19 21.83
CA VAL A 46 -1.68 -1.29 20.69
C VAL A 46 -0.25 -0.95 20.34
N VAL A 47 0.01 -0.70 19.07
CA VAL A 47 1.30 -0.14 18.65
C VAL A 47 1.36 1.32 19.08
N ALA A 48 2.37 1.68 19.83
CA ALA A 48 2.53 3.04 20.36
C ALA A 48 3.92 3.63 20.03
N TYR A 49 3.93 4.94 19.81
CA TYR A 49 5.14 5.72 19.62
C TYR A 49 5.08 6.96 20.52
N ASN A 50 6.10 7.16 21.36
CA ASN A 50 6.14 8.25 22.33
C ASN A 50 4.86 8.37 23.19
N GLY A 51 4.31 7.22 23.64
CA GLY A 51 3.13 7.16 24.50
C GLY A 51 1.80 7.43 23.81
N LYS A 52 1.79 7.57 22.50
CA LYS A 52 0.57 7.72 21.68
C LYS A 52 0.35 6.52 20.78
N THR A 53 -0.90 6.12 20.62
CA THR A 53 -1.28 5.07 19.67
C THR A 53 -0.90 5.47 18.26
N CYS A 54 -0.19 4.58 17.55
CA CYS A 54 0.23 4.80 16.19
C CYS A 54 -0.93 4.64 15.19
N ASP A 55 -0.81 5.32 14.05
CA ASP A 55 -1.54 4.98 12.85
C ASP A 55 -0.86 3.76 12.22
N ALA A 56 -1.35 2.57 12.57
CA ALA A 56 -0.75 1.30 12.13
C ALA A 56 -1.21 0.94 10.72
N ARG A 57 -0.67 1.62 9.71
CA ARG A 57 -0.95 1.34 8.29
C ARG A 57 -0.28 0.03 7.87
N PHE A 58 -0.98 -0.68 7.01
CA PHE A 58 -0.47 -1.92 6.41
C PHE A 58 -0.76 -1.96 4.91
N SER A 59 -0.06 -2.81 4.19
CA SER A 59 -0.29 -3.08 2.77
C SER A 59 -0.23 -4.59 2.52
N LYS A 60 -0.93 -5.05 1.50
CA LYS A 60 -0.91 -6.44 1.07
C LYS A 60 0.47 -6.83 0.53
N CYS A 61 1.08 -5.94 -0.24
CA CYS A 61 2.41 -6.08 -0.80
C CYS A 61 3.03 -4.69 -0.96
N CYS A 62 4.20 -4.47 -0.37
CA CYS A 62 4.89 -3.18 -0.46
C CYS A 62 5.78 -3.03 -1.70
N GLY A 63 5.92 -4.09 -2.52
CA GLY A 63 6.79 -4.09 -3.70
C GLY A 63 8.28 -4.08 -3.39
N GLY A 64 8.65 -4.48 -2.16
CA GLY A 64 10.03 -4.62 -1.65
C GLY A 64 10.53 -3.43 -0.84
N VAL A 65 9.92 -2.23 -0.97
CA VAL A 65 10.24 -1.06 -0.16
C VAL A 65 8.98 -0.28 0.15
N ALA A 66 8.73 -0.02 1.43
CA ALA A 66 7.64 0.84 1.87
C ALA A 66 7.96 2.31 1.61
N GLU A 67 6.93 3.09 1.25
CA GLU A 67 7.04 4.53 1.05
C GLU A 67 6.81 5.28 2.35
N ARG A 68 7.26 6.52 2.41
CA ARG A 68 6.96 7.45 3.50
C ARG A 68 5.49 7.83 3.48
N PHE A 69 4.90 7.99 4.66
CA PHE A 69 3.50 8.34 4.82
C PHE A 69 3.13 9.65 4.10
N GLU A 70 3.95 10.68 4.25
CA GLU A 70 3.72 12.01 3.67
C GLU A 70 3.67 12.05 2.14
N ASN A 71 4.20 11.01 1.49
CA ASN A 71 4.18 10.89 0.03
C ASN A 71 2.93 10.18 -0.50
N VAL A 72 2.14 9.53 0.36
CA VAL A 72 1.05 8.65 -0.06
C VAL A 72 -0.31 9.10 0.44
N TRP A 73 -0.37 9.64 1.67
CA TRP A 73 -1.61 9.93 2.35
C TRP A 73 -1.87 11.42 2.54
N GLU A 74 -1.09 12.07 3.37
CA GLU A 74 -1.23 13.48 3.70
C GLU A 74 0.14 14.08 4.06
N PRO A 75 0.39 15.37 3.87
CA PRO A 75 1.71 15.97 4.05
C PRO A 75 2.07 16.14 5.54
N VAL A 76 2.00 15.05 6.29
CA VAL A 76 2.33 14.96 7.72
C VAL A 76 3.38 13.87 7.92
N VAL A 77 4.50 14.23 8.55
CA VAL A 77 5.57 13.26 8.82
C VAL A 77 5.27 12.47 10.07
N HIS A 78 5.15 11.15 9.92
CA HIS A 78 5.12 10.20 11.02
C HIS A 78 6.46 9.45 11.09
N PRO A 79 7.28 9.65 12.14
CA PRO A 79 8.62 9.04 12.22
C PRO A 79 8.64 7.51 12.17
N TYR A 80 7.53 6.87 12.47
CA TYR A 80 7.35 5.42 12.45
C TYR A 80 6.72 4.89 11.14
N LEU A 81 6.25 5.77 10.24
CA LEU A 81 5.74 5.41 8.91
C LEU A 81 6.70 5.93 7.83
N THR A 82 7.87 5.33 7.80
CA THR A 82 8.99 5.73 6.95
C THR A 82 9.40 4.63 5.99
N LYS A 83 10.47 4.85 5.25
CA LYS A 83 11.09 3.84 4.39
C LYS A 83 11.44 2.58 5.19
N VAL A 84 10.98 1.43 4.72
CA VAL A 84 11.35 0.13 5.25
C VAL A 84 11.64 -0.81 4.09
N TYR A 85 12.79 -1.47 4.09
CA TYR A 85 13.07 -2.57 3.19
C TYR A 85 12.38 -3.84 3.68
N ASP A 86 11.66 -4.50 2.79
CA ASP A 86 10.98 -5.77 3.05
C ASP A 86 11.94 -6.96 2.75
N ALA A 87 13.10 -6.93 3.38
CA ALA A 87 14.16 -7.92 3.21
C ALA A 87 14.96 -8.10 4.50
N ALA A 88 15.67 -9.23 4.63
CA ALA A 88 16.52 -9.52 5.79
C ALA A 88 17.68 -8.52 5.93
N VAL A 89 18.17 -7.99 4.81
CA VAL A 89 19.25 -7.00 4.77
C VAL A 89 18.88 -5.91 3.77
N GLU A 90 19.03 -4.67 4.19
CA GLU A 90 18.93 -3.52 3.28
C GLU A 90 20.10 -3.53 2.31
N ASP A 91 19.83 -3.45 1.00
CA ASP A 91 20.85 -3.22 -0.02
C ASP A 91 21.01 -1.71 -0.25
N PRO A 92 22.10 -1.11 0.26
CA PRO A 92 22.32 0.33 0.16
C PRO A 92 22.69 0.79 -1.27
N SER A 93 22.90 -0.14 -2.20
CA SER A 93 23.24 0.20 -3.60
C SER A 93 22.05 0.82 -4.34
N TRP A 94 20.82 0.70 -3.84
CA TRP A 94 19.62 1.23 -4.45
C TRP A 94 19.22 2.60 -3.90
N ASP A 95 19.38 3.63 -4.73
CA ASP A 95 18.72 4.92 -4.53
C ASP A 95 17.49 5.03 -5.44
N LEU A 96 16.34 4.66 -4.93
CA LEU A 96 15.10 4.62 -5.70
C LEU A 96 14.48 6.01 -5.95
N THR A 97 15.08 7.08 -5.41
CA THR A 97 14.70 8.46 -5.77
C THR A 97 15.27 8.86 -7.14
N VAL A 98 16.26 8.12 -7.63
CA VAL A 98 16.87 8.31 -8.95
C VAL A 98 16.08 7.51 -10.00
N GLU A 99 15.58 8.21 -11.03
CA GLU A 99 14.70 7.64 -12.07
C GLU A 99 15.24 6.35 -12.69
N GLU A 100 16.50 6.33 -13.06
CA GLU A 100 17.13 5.16 -13.69
C GLU A 100 17.12 3.94 -12.76
N GLN A 101 17.46 4.14 -11.49
CA GLN A 101 17.47 3.08 -10.49
C GLN A 101 16.06 2.62 -10.14
N ALA A 102 15.11 3.55 -10.00
CA ALA A 102 13.71 3.22 -9.79
C ALA A 102 13.13 2.42 -10.95
N ARG A 103 13.41 2.81 -12.19
CA ARG A 103 13.00 2.07 -13.38
C ARG A 103 13.58 0.65 -13.38
N LYS A 104 14.87 0.49 -13.08
CA LYS A 104 15.51 -0.82 -12.98
C LYS A 104 14.87 -1.68 -11.89
N TRP A 105 14.59 -1.10 -10.71
CA TRP A 105 13.91 -1.76 -9.60
C TRP A 105 12.51 -2.26 -10.01
N ILE A 106 11.72 -1.42 -10.69
CA ILE A 106 10.35 -1.74 -11.08
C ILE A 106 10.31 -2.82 -12.18
N THR A 107 11.25 -2.79 -13.13
CA THR A 107 11.30 -3.73 -14.24
C THR A 107 12.00 -5.04 -13.91
N THR A 108 12.61 -5.15 -12.74
CA THR A 108 13.21 -6.38 -12.22
C THR A 108 12.39 -6.90 -11.04
N SER A 109 12.74 -8.06 -10.51
CA SER A 109 12.12 -8.63 -9.32
C SER A 109 13.16 -8.85 -8.23
N PRO A 110 13.66 -7.79 -7.59
CA PRO A 110 14.63 -7.92 -6.50
C PRO A 110 14.07 -8.78 -5.36
N GLU A 111 14.95 -9.42 -4.61
CA GLU A 111 14.56 -10.25 -3.48
C GLU A 111 13.88 -9.40 -2.40
N ALA A 112 12.75 -9.87 -1.93
CA ALA A 112 11.99 -9.26 -0.83
C ALA A 112 11.09 -10.33 -0.21
N PHE A 113 10.69 -10.17 1.04
CA PHE A 113 9.77 -11.12 1.68
C PHE A 113 8.40 -11.17 0.97
N CYS A 114 7.89 -10.04 0.48
CA CYS A 114 6.66 -9.99 -0.29
C CYS A 114 6.82 -10.46 -1.76
N ASN A 115 8.03 -10.76 -2.21
CA ASN A 115 8.30 -11.35 -3.54
C ASN A 115 8.34 -12.88 -3.43
N THR A 116 7.25 -13.49 -2.99
CA THR A 116 7.14 -14.93 -2.89
C THR A 116 6.07 -15.49 -3.83
N THR A 117 6.38 -16.62 -4.44
CA THR A 117 5.43 -17.43 -5.23
C THR A 117 5.11 -18.76 -4.54
N ASP A 118 5.58 -18.96 -3.31
CA ASP A 118 5.29 -20.15 -2.53
C ASP A 118 3.79 -20.21 -2.20
N ALA A 119 3.10 -21.15 -2.81
CA ALA A 119 1.65 -21.32 -2.64
C ALA A 119 1.23 -21.59 -1.19
N LYS A 120 2.10 -22.23 -0.39
CA LYS A 120 1.83 -22.47 1.03
C LYS A 120 1.85 -21.16 1.80
N VAL A 121 2.89 -20.32 1.60
CA VAL A 121 2.97 -19.00 2.23
C VAL A 121 1.80 -18.13 1.80
N LEU A 122 1.51 -18.06 0.50
CA LEU A 122 0.40 -17.25 -0.02
C LEU A 122 -0.96 -17.69 0.51
N SER A 123 -1.18 -19.00 0.69
CA SER A 123 -2.43 -19.51 1.24
C SER A 123 -2.66 -19.16 2.72
N GLU A 124 -1.61 -18.89 3.46
CA GLU A 124 -1.70 -18.51 4.88
C GLU A 124 -1.82 -17.00 5.08
N VAL A 125 -1.21 -16.19 4.21
CA VAL A 125 -1.17 -14.72 4.35
C VAL A 125 -2.21 -13.98 3.52
N LEU A 126 -2.76 -14.61 2.47
CA LEU A 126 -3.77 -14.01 1.61
C LEU A 126 -5.17 -14.57 1.92
N ASN A 127 -6.16 -13.72 1.70
CA ASN A 127 -7.57 -14.15 1.70
C ASN A 127 -7.84 -15.13 0.56
N THR A 128 -8.92 -15.91 0.68
CA THR A 128 -9.31 -16.88 -0.36
C THR A 128 -9.58 -16.23 -1.72
N TYR A 129 -10.15 -15.04 -1.76
CA TYR A 129 -10.40 -14.28 -3.00
C TYR A 129 -9.16 -13.56 -3.55
N ASP A 130 -8.10 -13.43 -2.76
CA ASP A 130 -6.83 -12.87 -3.20
C ASP A 130 -5.86 -13.93 -3.74
N GLN A 131 -6.21 -15.21 -3.65
CA GLN A 131 -5.39 -16.32 -4.13
C GLN A 131 -5.55 -16.56 -5.64
N GLU A 132 -6.49 -15.88 -6.29
CA GLU A 132 -6.74 -15.98 -7.73
C GLU A 132 -5.63 -15.31 -8.56
N THR A 133 -4.86 -14.39 -7.98
CA THR A 133 -3.73 -13.75 -8.62
C THR A 133 -2.47 -13.86 -7.77
N GLN A 134 -1.33 -14.03 -8.44
CA GLN A 134 0.00 -14.08 -7.81
C GLN A 134 0.85 -12.84 -8.14
N ASN A 135 0.32 -11.90 -8.93
CA ASN A 135 1.06 -10.76 -9.46
C ASN A 135 0.98 -9.52 -8.56
N PHE A 136 1.11 -9.71 -7.23
CA PHE A 136 1.08 -8.57 -6.29
C PHE A 136 2.38 -7.78 -6.27
N TYR A 137 3.51 -8.46 -6.47
CA TYR A 137 4.82 -7.82 -6.37
C TYR A 137 5.14 -6.95 -7.58
N ARG A 138 4.82 -7.44 -8.78
CA ARG A 138 4.98 -6.73 -10.06
C ARG A 138 3.78 -6.99 -10.95
N TRP A 139 3.27 -5.93 -11.53
CA TRP A 139 2.15 -5.97 -12.46
C TRP A 139 2.34 -4.89 -13.53
N THR A 140 1.65 -5.03 -14.64
CA THR A 140 1.69 -4.10 -15.76
C THR A 140 0.26 -3.78 -16.18
N GLU A 141 -0.01 -2.50 -16.42
CA GLU A 141 -1.24 -2.02 -17.03
C GLU A 141 -0.91 -1.34 -18.35
N GLU A 142 -1.72 -1.61 -19.35
CA GLU A 142 -1.57 -1.03 -20.68
C GLU A 142 -2.82 -0.22 -21.04
N PHE A 143 -2.60 0.97 -21.52
CA PHE A 143 -3.66 1.85 -22.00
C PHE A 143 -3.41 2.24 -23.43
N THR A 144 -4.49 2.32 -24.24
CA THR A 144 -4.41 3.06 -25.48
C THR A 144 -4.25 4.55 -25.18
N GLN A 145 -3.70 5.32 -26.11
CA GLN A 145 -3.52 6.77 -25.93
C GLN A 145 -4.85 7.49 -25.65
N GLU A 146 -5.90 7.12 -26.39
CA GLU A 146 -7.25 7.64 -26.19
C GLU A 146 -7.78 7.26 -24.79
N GLY A 147 -7.72 5.98 -24.41
CA GLY A 147 -8.18 5.51 -23.11
C GLY A 147 -7.44 6.15 -21.93
N LEU A 148 -6.13 6.42 -22.07
CA LEU A 148 -5.35 7.14 -21.07
C LEU A 148 -5.79 8.60 -20.96
N SER A 149 -6.04 9.27 -22.10
CA SER A 149 -6.49 10.67 -22.12
C SER A 149 -7.86 10.83 -21.46
N ASP A 150 -8.78 9.91 -21.75
CA ASP A 150 -10.10 9.87 -21.14
C ASP A 150 -10.04 9.59 -19.64
N LEU A 151 -9.24 8.63 -19.22
CA LEU A 151 -9.04 8.29 -17.81
C LEU A 151 -8.51 9.50 -17.02
N ILE A 152 -7.51 10.19 -17.56
CA ILE A 152 -6.90 11.36 -16.91
C ILE A 152 -7.93 12.49 -16.81
N ARG A 153 -8.67 12.76 -17.90
CA ARG A 153 -9.74 13.77 -17.90
C ARG A 153 -10.83 13.46 -16.88
N GLU A 154 -11.27 12.21 -16.82
CA GLU A 154 -12.29 11.78 -15.87
C GLU A 154 -11.83 11.92 -14.40
N ARG A 155 -10.60 11.49 -14.11
CA ARG A 155 -10.07 11.45 -12.74
C ARG A 155 -9.64 12.81 -12.19
N LEU A 156 -9.07 13.66 -13.03
CA LEU A 156 -8.55 14.97 -12.62
C LEU A 156 -9.52 16.13 -12.92
N GLY A 157 -10.54 15.92 -13.77
CA GLY A 157 -11.42 16.99 -14.23
C GLY A 157 -10.71 18.01 -15.12
N ILE A 158 -9.54 17.67 -15.66
CA ILE A 158 -8.71 18.53 -16.51
C ILE A 158 -8.57 17.86 -17.86
N ASP A 159 -8.90 18.60 -18.92
CA ASP A 159 -8.71 18.15 -20.29
C ASP A 159 -7.33 18.61 -20.81
N PHE A 160 -6.42 17.66 -20.99
CA PHE A 160 -5.10 17.88 -21.57
C PHE A 160 -5.09 17.66 -23.09
N GLY A 161 -6.25 17.44 -23.72
CA GLY A 161 -6.33 16.97 -25.10
C GLY A 161 -5.85 15.53 -25.23
N THR A 162 -5.14 15.25 -26.31
CA THR A 162 -4.52 13.93 -26.49
C THR A 162 -3.24 13.85 -25.66
N VAL A 163 -3.21 13.02 -24.64
CA VAL A 163 -2.01 12.81 -23.82
C VAL A 163 -0.92 12.13 -24.65
N THR A 164 0.18 12.82 -24.82
CA THR A 164 1.29 12.38 -25.68
C THR A 164 2.46 11.81 -24.90
N ASP A 165 2.62 12.21 -23.63
CA ASP A 165 3.70 11.72 -22.78
C ASP A 165 3.36 11.81 -21.27
N LEU A 166 3.99 10.92 -20.50
CA LEU A 166 3.96 10.90 -19.03
C LEU A 166 5.40 10.91 -18.52
N ILE A 167 5.83 12.05 -18.01
CA ILE A 167 7.23 12.27 -17.61
C ILE A 167 7.35 12.19 -16.09
N PRO A 168 8.07 11.21 -15.53
CA PRO A 168 8.44 11.19 -14.13
C PRO A 168 9.22 12.44 -13.74
N VAL A 169 8.78 13.14 -12.69
CA VAL A 169 9.42 14.37 -12.22
C VAL A 169 10.10 14.14 -10.86
N GLU A 170 9.43 13.44 -9.99
CA GLU A 170 9.94 13.16 -8.64
C GLU A 170 9.49 11.77 -8.19
N ARG A 171 10.43 11.03 -7.60
CA ARG A 171 10.16 9.72 -6.99
C ARG A 171 10.43 9.74 -5.50
N GLY A 172 9.62 9.01 -4.75
CA GLY A 172 9.82 8.76 -3.34
C GLY A 172 10.90 7.71 -3.08
N VAL A 173 11.16 7.48 -1.80
CA VAL A 173 12.20 6.56 -1.33
C VAL A 173 11.97 5.09 -1.72
N SER A 174 10.75 4.74 -2.12
CA SER A 174 10.38 3.41 -2.62
C SER A 174 10.39 3.30 -4.16
N GLY A 175 10.75 4.37 -4.86
CA GLY A 175 10.67 4.46 -6.31
C GLY A 175 9.27 4.81 -6.86
N ARG A 176 8.26 4.97 -6.00
CA ARG A 176 6.93 5.41 -6.42
C ARG A 176 6.96 6.86 -6.88
N LEU A 177 6.13 7.17 -7.86
CA LEU A 177 6.00 8.54 -8.35
C LEU A 177 5.31 9.43 -7.31
N ILE A 178 5.95 10.55 -6.99
CA ILE A 178 5.37 11.65 -6.20
C ILE A 178 4.84 12.73 -7.14
N LYS A 179 5.59 13.03 -8.21
CA LYS A 179 5.19 14.00 -9.22
C LYS A 179 5.33 13.41 -10.61
N LEU A 180 4.26 13.55 -11.39
CA LEU A 180 4.19 13.15 -12.78
C LEU A 180 3.79 14.37 -13.62
N LYS A 181 4.53 14.65 -14.70
CA LYS A 181 4.14 15.64 -15.69
C LYS A 181 3.35 14.95 -16.79
N VAL A 182 2.12 15.39 -17.00
CA VAL A 182 1.30 15.00 -18.13
C VAL A 182 1.53 16.01 -19.26
N VAL A 183 1.75 15.51 -20.47
CA VAL A 183 1.90 16.30 -21.69
C VAL A 183 0.78 15.91 -22.64
N GLY A 184 0.04 16.92 -23.09
CA GLY A 184 -1.05 16.77 -24.06
C GLY A 184 -1.17 18.00 -24.96
#